data_0c29393054976d3d028603d92c991445
#
_entry.id   0c29393054976d3d028603d92c991445
#
_cell.length_a   1.000
_cell.length_b   1.000
_cell.length_c   1.000
_cell.angle_alpha   90.00
_cell.angle_beta   90.00
_cell.angle_gamma   90.00
#
_symmetry.space_group_name_H-M   'P 1'
#
loop_
_entity.id
_entity.type
_entity.pdbx_description
1 polymer ?
#
loop_
_entity_poly.entity_id
_entity_poly.type
_entity_poly.pdbx_seq_one_letter_code
_entity_poly.pdbx_strand_id
1 'polypeptide(L)'
;MSEYITTYTGLHFRPTEPDSDLIRIQDIAHALSLICRGNGHVQTFWSVGEHICCAKEAAARGFSERMILACLLHDASECYLSDVPAPFKKELPEYQERENRLLSMIYKKFLGSDLSEEEQIQLKEIDRAMLWY
;
A
#
# COMPACT_ATOMS: atom_id res chain seq x y z
N MET A 1 25.40 -6.75 -6.95
CA MET A 1 24.01 -6.74 -6.47
C MET A 1 23.27 -5.64 -7.20
N SER A 2 22.09 -5.91 -7.71
CA SER A 2 21.37 -4.90 -8.47
C SER A 2 20.76 -3.84 -7.54
N GLU A 3 20.74 -2.59 -8.00
CA GLU A 3 20.17 -1.46 -7.28
C GLU A 3 18.66 -1.31 -7.52
N TYR A 4 18.09 -2.16 -8.33
CA TYR A 4 16.68 -2.12 -8.70
C TYR A 4 16.04 -3.49 -8.60
N ILE A 5 14.71 -3.48 -8.52
CA ILE A 5 13.89 -4.68 -8.72
C ILE A 5 13.31 -4.62 -10.14
N THR A 6 13.17 -5.78 -10.77
CA THR A 6 12.45 -5.87 -12.04
C THR A 6 10.98 -6.10 -11.71
N THR A 7 10.12 -5.16 -12.09
CA THR A 7 8.69 -5.24 -11.81
C THR A 7 8.00 -6.26 -12.73
N TYR A 8 6.74 -6.56 -12.44
CA TYR A 8 5.93 -7.46 -13.26
C TYR A 8 5.85 -7.02 -14.72
N THR A 9 5.75 -5.71 -14.97
CA THR A 9 5.72 -5.19 -16.36
C THR A 9 7.12 -5.01 -16.97
N GLY A 10 8.17 -5.43 -16.26
CA GLY A 10 9.54 -5.43 -16.78
C GLY A 10 10.32 -4.15 -16.56
N LEU A 11 9.84 -3.25 -15.70
CA LEU A 11 10.54 -2.00 -15.40
C LEU A 11 11.60 -2.22 -14.32
N HIS A 12 12.68 -1.45 -14.39
CA HIS A 12 13.73 -1.45 -13.37
C HIS A 12 13.42 -0.36 -12.35
N PHE A 13 12.80 -0.75 -11.25
CA PHE A 13 12.36 0.17 -10.21
C PHE A 13 13.37 0.19 -9.05
N ARG A 14 13.78 1.39 -8.63
CA ARG A 14 14.73 1.58 -7.52
C ARG A 14 13.96 1.98 -6.26
N PRO A 15 13.77 1.06 -5.29
CA PRO A 15 12.96 1.36 -4.10
C PRO A 15 13.52 2.51 -3.25
N THR A 16 14.84 2.71 -3.27
CA THR A 16 15.50 3.77 -2.50
C THR A 16 15.49 5.13 -3.19
N GLU A 17 15.26 5.15 -4.50
CA GLU A 17 15.17 6.36 -5.32
C GLU A 17 13.98 6.23 -6.26
N PRO A 18 12.75 6.20 -5.73
CA PRO A 18 11.57 5.94 -6.56
C PRO A 18 11.34 7.02 -7.60
N ASP A 19 11.00 6.58 -8.82
CA ASP A 19 10.65 7.45 -9.93
C ASP A 19 9.15 7.27 -10.21
N SER A 20 8.38 8.34 -10.06
CA SER A 20 6.93 8.33 -10.27
C SER A 20 6.54 7.80 -11.66
N ASP A 21 7.35 8.07 -12.68
CA ASP A 21 7.07 7.61 -14.05
C ASP A 21 7.14 6.09 -14.19
N LEU A 22 7.81 5.41 -13.25
CA LEU A 22 7.94 3.95 -13.26
C LEU A 22 6.91 3.26 -12.35
N ILE A 23 6.04 4.01 -11.68
CA ILE A 23 4.97 3.45 -10.86
C ILE A 23 3.79 3.10 -11.77
N ARG A 24 3.47 1.80 -11.85
CA ARG A 24 2.41 1.27 -12.71
C ARG A 24 1.36 0.57 -11.87
N ILE A 25 0.09 0.86 -12.17
CA ILE A 25 -1.01 0.23 -11.43
C ILE A 25 -1.04 -1.28 -11.63
N GLN A 26 -0.63 -1.77 -12.79
CA GLN A 26 -0.54 -3.20 -13.08
C GLN A 26 0.47 -3.89 -12.18
N ASP A 27 1.62 -3.26 -11.93
CA ASP A 27 2.64 -3.80 -11.03
C ASP A 27 2.12 -3.86 -9.59
N ILE A 28 1.47 -2.78 -9.15
CA ILE A 28 0.90 -2.71 -7.80
C ILE A 28 -0.13 -3.82 -7.61
N ALA A 29 -1.11 -3.90 -8.50
CA ALA A 29 -2.19 -4.88 -8.39
C ALA A 29 -1.67 -6.31 -8.42
N HIS A 30 -0.76 -6.62 -9.33
CA HIS A 30 -0.20 -7.97 -9.45
C HIS A 30 0.61 -8.34 -8.20
N ALA A 31 1.54 -7.49 -7.79
CA ALA A 31 2.40 -7.79 -6.65
C ALA A 31 1.59 -7.93 -5.35
N LEU A 32 0.63 -7.03 -5.10
CA LEU A 32 -0.20 -7.12 -3.88
C LEU A 32 -1.05 -8.40 -3.85
N SER A 33 -1.40 -8.94 -5.00
CA SER A 33 -2.16 -10.21 -5.07
C SER A 33 -1.33 -11.42 -4.66
N LEU A 34 -0.01 -11.30 -4.65
CA LEU A 34 0.93 -12.38 -4.33
C LEU A 34 1.62 -12.23 -2.97
N ILE A 35 1.45 -11.10 -2.30
CA ILE A 35 2.01 -10.87 -0.97
C ILE A 35 1.00 -11.35 0.08
N CYS A 36 1.40 -12.34 0.88
CA CYS A 36 0.56 -12.85 1.95
C CYS A 36 0.59 -11.91 3.15
N ARG A 37 -0.57 -11.63 3.74
CA ARG A 37 -0.67 -10.81 4.94
C ARG A 37 -0.07 -11.53 6.15
N GLY A 38 0.37 -10.71 7.14
CA GLY A 38 0.86 -11.22 8.41
C GLY A 38 2.12 -12.06 8.28
N ASN A 39 2.90 -11.84 7.22
CA ASN A 39 4.12 -12.58 6.96
C ASN A 39 3.89 -14.10 6.87
N GLY A 40 2.70 -14.50 6.41
CA GLY A 40 2.32 -15.89 6.25
C GLY A 40 1.76 -16.56 7.51
N HIS A 41 1.65 -15.86 8.64
CA HIS A 41 1.08 -16.40 9.87
C HIS A 41 -0.44 -16.33 9.83
N VAL A 42 -1.01 -17.03 8.87
CA VAL A 42 -2.45 -17.17 8.62
C VAL A 42 -2.75 -18.63 8.34
N GLN A 43 -4.00 -19.04 8.52
CA GLN A 43 -4.40 -20.44 8.28
C GLN A 43 -4.41 -20.79 6.80
N THR A 44 -4.83 -19.85 5.97
CA THR A 44 -4.83 -19.99 4.50
C THR A 44 -4.25 -18.73 3.90
N PHE A 45 -3.80 -18.82 2.64
CA PHE A 45 -3.27 -17.65 1.94
C PHE A 45 -4.31 -16.53 1.92
N TRP A 46 -3.88 -15.34 2.38
CA TRP A 46 -4.69 -14.13 2.36
C TRP A 46 -3.80 -12.99 1.88
N SER A 47 -4.04 -12.51 0.67
CA SER A 47 -3.17 -11.51 0.06
C SER A 47 -3.45 -10.11 0.56
N VAL A 48 -2.46 -9.22 0.44
CA VAL A 48 -2.62 -7.79 0.66
C VAL A 48 -3.67 -7.24 -0.31
N GLY A 49 -3.71 -7.75 -1.56
CA GLY A 49 -4.72 -7.39 -2.54
C GLY A 49 -6.15 -7.66 -2.06
N GLU A 50 -6.39 -8.82 -1.45
CA GLU A 50 -7.70 -9.14 -0.88
C GLU A 50 -8.04 -8.20 0.28
N HIS A 51 -7.07 -7.87 1.12
CA HIS A 51 -7.25 -6.92 2.23
C HIS A 51 -7.69 -5.54 1.73
N ILE A 52 -7.01 -4.99 0.73
CA ILE A 52 -7.38 -3.66 0.23
C ILE A 52 -8.75 -3.64 -0.46
N CYS A 53 -9.15 -4.75 -1.08
CA CYS A 53 -10.51 -4.87 -1.62
C CYS A 53 -11.56 -4.84 -0.52
N CYS A 54 -11.30 -5.46 0.62
CA CYS A 54 -12.19 -5.38 1.78
C CYS A 54 -12.25 -3.95 2.34
N ALA A 55 -11.11 -3.28 2.43
CA ALA A 55 -11.06 -1.89 2.87
C ALA A 55 -11.87 -0.98 1.94
N LYS A 56 -11.79 -1.20 0.64
CA LYS A 56 -12.59 -0.50 -0.36
C LYS A 56 -14.08 -0.69 -0.11
N GLU A 57 -14.52 -1.92 0.17
CA GLU A 57 -15.92 -2.21 0.46
C GLU A 57 -16.41 -1.51 1.74
N ALA A 58 -15.56 -1.47 2.78
CA ALA A 58 -15.89 -0.74 4.00
C ALA A 58 -16.03 0.77 3.73
N ALA A 59 -15.12 1.34 2.95
CA ALA A 59 -15.14 2.76 2.60
C ALA A 59 -16.37 3.13 1.76
N ALA A 60 -16.84 2.24 0.89
CA ALA A 60 -17.98 2.49 0.01
C ALA A 60 -19.30 2.73 0.79
N ARG A 61 -19.35 2.36 2.07
CA ARG A 61 -20.55 2.49 2.90
C ARG A 61 -20.79 3.89 3.44
N GLY A 62 -19.81 4.78 3.41
CA GLY A 62 -20.00 6.11 3.98
C GLY A 62 -18.95 7.15 3.62
N PHE A 63 -18.06 6.87 2.68
CA PHE A 63 -16.98 7.76 2.34
C PHE A 63 -17.02 8.14 0.84
N SER A 64 -16.26 9.19 0.49
CA SER A 64 -16.18 9.69 -0.89
C SER A 64 -15.47 8.70 -1.82
N GLU A 65 -15.65 8.89 -3.13
CA GLU A 65 -14.91 8.10 -4.13
C GLU A 65 -13.40 8.24 -3.97
N ARG A 66 -12.93 9.42 -3.60
CA ARG A 66 -11.52 9.66 -3.33
C ARG A 66 -11.02 8.78 -2.18
N MET A 67 -11.80 8.66 -1.11
CA MET A 67 -11.45 7.81 0.05
C MET A 67 -11.52 6.33 -0.31
N ILE A 68 -12.47 5.92 -1.14
CA ILE A 68 -12.55 4.55 -1.63
C ILE A 68 -11.28 4.19 -2.40
N LEU A 69 -10.82 5.07 -3.29
CA LEU A 69 -9.58 4.87 -4.03
C LEU A 69 -8.36 4.92 -3.10
N ALA A 70 -8.34 5.82 -2.11
CA ALA A 70 -7.28 5.86 -1.12
C ALA A 70 -7.16 4.55 -0.35
N CYS A 71 -8.29 3.91 -0.01
CA CYS A 71 -8.27 2.60 0.64
C CYS A 71 -7.65 1.52 -0.25
N LEU A 72 -7.90 1.55 -1.55
CA LEU A 72 -7.26 0.64 -2.50
C LEU A 72 -5.74 0.87 -2.60
N LEU A 73 -5.29 2.09 -2.36
CA LEU A 73 -3.88 2.47 -2.51
C LEU A 73 -3.10 2.47 -1.20
N HIS A 74 -3.77 2.34 -0.04
CA HIS A 74 -3.10 2.59 1.25
C HIS A 74 -1.94 1.64 1.56
N ASP A 75 -1.95 0.44 1.01
CA ASP A 75 -0.86 -0.54 1.15
C ASP A 75 -0.04 -0.69 -0.14
N ALA A 76 -0.23 0.21 -1.11
CA ALA A 76 0.39 0.06 -2.43
C ALA A 76 1.92 0.08 -2.38
N SER A 77 2.53 0.80 -1.42
CA SER A 77 3.98 0.82 -1.24
C SER A 77 4.56 -0.57 -0.96
N GLU A 78 3.77 -1.48 -0.41
CA GLU A 78 4.21 -2.83 -0.08
C GLU A 78 4.60 -3.64 -1.33
N CYS A 79 4.09 -3.28 -2.51
CA CYS A 79 4.49 -3.94 -3.74
C CYS A 79 5.97 -3.72 -4.08
N TYR A 80 6.57 -2.67 -3.55
CA TYR A 80 7.98 -2.34 -3.75
C TYR A 80 8.84 -2.55 -2.50
N LEU A 81 8.25 -2.39 -1.29
CA LEU A 81 8.99 -2.37 -0.03
C LEU A 81 8.70 -3.56 0.88
N SER A 82 7.77 -4.42 0.51
CA SER A 82 7.31 -5.55 1.31
C SER A 82 6.35 -5.12 2.45
N ASP A 83 5.64 -6.10 3.01
CA ASP A 83 4.73 -5.92 4.14
C ASP A 83 5.48 -6.25 5.44
N VAL A 84 5.93 -5.21 6.12
CA VAL A 84 6.64 -5.37 7.41
C VAL A 84 5.60 -5.32 8.53
N PRO A 85 5.55 -6.33 9.43
CA PRO A 85 4.59 -6.35 10.52
C PRO A 85 4.73 -5.13 11.43
N ALA A 86 3.59 -4.56 11.87
CA ALA A 86 3.56 -3.34 12.65
C ALA A 86 4.43 -3.38 13.92
N PRO A 87 4.49 -4.49 14.71
CA PRO A 87 5.36 -4.55 15.88
C PRO A 87 6.85 -4.41 15.56
N PHE A 88 7.28 -4.82 14.36
CA PHE A 88 8.65 -4.66 13.89
C PHE A 88 8.85 -3.30 13.23
N LYS A 89 7.88 -2.87 12.42
CA LYS A 89 7.95 -1.61 11.67
C LYS A 89 8.17 -0.41 12.58
N LYS A 90 7.56 -0.37 13.76
CA LYS A 90 7.71 0.75 14.70
C LYS A 90 9.16 0.94 15.20
N GLU A 91 9.99 -0.10 15.08
CA GLU A 91 11.41 -0.03 15.44
C GLU A 91 12.30 0.37 14.25
N LEU A 92 11.71 0.61 13.08
CA LEU A 92 12.41 0.91 11.83
C LEU A 92 12.02 2.29 11.28
N PRO A 93 12.47 3.38 11.91
CA PRO A 93 12.06 4.74 11.47
C PRO A 93 12.46 5.05 10.05
N GLU A 94 13.59 4.55 9.57
CA GLU A 94 14.02 4.76 8.19
C GLU A 94 13.09 4.07 7.18
N TYR A 95 12.62 2.86 7.50
CA TYR A 95 11.63 2.17 6.67
C TYR A 95 10.34 2.96 6.60
N GLN A 96 9.85 3.47 7.74
CA GLN A 96 8.62 4.25 7.81
C GLN A 96 8.72 5.53 6.97
N GLU A 97 9.85 6.20 7.01
CA GLU A 97 10.10 7.41 6.21
C GLU A 97 10.04 7.10 4.72
N ARG A 98 10.69 6.02 4.28
CA ARG A 98 10.67 5.59 2.88
C ARG A 98 9.28 5.15 2.43
N GLU A 99 8.56 4.44 3.29
CA GLU A 99 7.19 4.03 3.02
C GLU A 99 6.27 5.23 2.85
N ASN A 100 6.35 6.21 3.76
CA ASN A 100 5.52 7.41 3.71
C ASN A 100 5.82 8.24 2.46
N ARG A 101 7.09 8.37 2.10
CA ARG A 101 7.52 9.08 0.89
C ARG A 101 6.95 8.42 -0.37
N LEU A 102 7.05 7.11 -0.45
CA LEU A 102 6.55 6.37 -1.61
C LEU A 102 5.02 6.41 -1.69
N LEU A 103 4.32 6.26 -0.56
CA LEU A 103 2.86 6.39 -0.52
C LEU A 103 2.41 7.79 -0.95
N SER A 104 3.11 8.84 -0.50
CA SER A 104 2.81 10.20 -0.94
C SER A 104 2.93 10.34 -2.45
N MET A 105 3.97 9.77 -3.06
CA MET A 105 4.12 9.75 -4.52
C MET A 105 2.98 9.02 -5.21
N ILE A 106 2.56 7.88 -4.67
CA ILE A 106 1.47 7.07 -5.22
C ILE A 106 0.15 7.85 -5.13
N TYR A 107 -0.16 8.45 -3.99
CA TYR A 107 -1.38 9.26 -3.84
C TYR A 107 -1.40 10.44 -4.80
N LYS A 108 -0.29 11.16 -4.92
CA LYS A 108 -0.19 12.29 -5.86
C LYS A 108 -0.41 11.85 -7.29
N LYS A 109 0.13 10.69 -7.67
CA LYS A 109 0.01 10.17 -9.03
C LYS A 109 -1.42 9.76 -9.38
N PHE A 110 -2.09 9.03 -8.49
CA PHE A 110 -3.40 8.43 -8.79
C PHE A 110 -4.58 9.22 -8.24
N LEU A 111 -4.39 10.01 -7.19
CA LEU A 111 -5.44 10.87 -6.62
C LEU A 111 -5.30 12.34 -7.03
N GLY A 112 -4.15 12.72 -7.59
CA GLY A 112 -3.84 14.11 -7.97
C GLY A 112 -3.25 14.94 -6.84
N SER A 113 -3.34 14.49 -5.59
CA SER A 113 -2.76 15.15 -4.41
C SER A 113 -2.57 14.15 -3.29
N ASP A 114 -1.69 14.51 -2.34
CA ASP A 114 -1.51 13.70 -1.14
C ASP A 114 -2.77 13.74 -0.26
N LEU A 115 -2.87 12.82 0.70
CA LEU A 115 -3.97 12.81 1.66
C LEU A 115 -3.80 13.95 2.66
N SER A 116 -4.91 14.61 3.00
CA SER A 116 -4.93 15.56 4.12
C SER A 116 -4.86 14.81 5.46
N GLU A 117 -4.60 15.56 6.54
CA GLU A 117 -4.60 14.97 7.89
C GLU A 117 -5.94 14.33 8.23
N GLU A 118 -7.05 14.98 7.86
CA GLU A 118 -8.39 14.43 8.08
C GLU A 118 -8.61 13.14 7.28
N GLU A 119 -8.16 13.10 6.03
CA GLU A 119 -8.26 11.90 5.20
C GLU A 119 -7.42 10.76 5.77
N GLN A 120 -6.23 11.05 6.31
CA GLN A 120 -5.40 10.04 6.96
C GLN A 120 -6.08 9.47 8.20
N ILE A 121 -6.77 10.31 8.99
CA ILE A 121 -7.53 9.86 10.15
C ILE A 121 -8.67 8.94 9.71
N GLN A 122 -9.41 9.32 8.67
CA GLN A 122 -10.49 8.50 8.12
C GLN A 122 -9.97 7.15 7.63
N LEU A 123 -8.83 7.15 6.94
CA LEU A 123 -8.20 5.93 6.45
C LEU A 123 -7.83 4.99 7.58
N LYS A 124 -7.27 5.53 8.68
CA LYS A 124 -6.93 4.74 9.86
C LYS A 124 -8.15 4.14 10.54
N GLU A 125 -9.26 4.87 10.57
CA GLU A 125 -10.53 4.37 11.12
C GLU A 125 -11.04 3.19 10.30
N ILE A 126 -11.00 3.29 8.97
CA ILE A 126 -11.41 2.22 8.07
C ILE A 126 -10.51 0.99 8.25
N ASP A 127 -9.19 1.21 8.24
CA ASP A 127 -8.21 0.13 8.39
C ASP A 127 -8.34 -0.56 9.75
N ARG A 128 -8.57 0.20 10.80
CA ARG A 128 -8.78 -0.35 12.15
C ARG A 128 -10.04 -1.21 12.21
N ALA A 129 -11.12 -0.79 11.55
CA ALA A 129 -12.35 -1.56 11.49
C ALA A 129 -12.14 -2.91 10.82
N MET A 130 -11.17 -3.03 9.91
CA MET A 130 -10.85 -4.26 9.19
C MET A 130 -10.11 -5.30 10.03
N LEU A 131 -9.62 -4.95 11.21
CA LEU A 131 -8.95 -5.90 12.10
C LEU A 131 -9.89 -6.98 12.65
N TRP A 132 -11.20 -6.76 12.54
CA TRP A 132 -12.22 -7.69 13.04
C TRP A 132 -12.77 -8.63 11.98
N TYR A 133 -12.25 -8.60 10.77
CA TYR A 133 -12.71 -9.42 9.65
C TYR A 133 -11.69 -10.48 9.23
#